data_da487c97fe4081a8ebb5487c51faf84d
#
_entry.id   da487c97fe4081a8ebb5487c51faf84d
#
_cell.length_a   1.000
_cell.length_b   1.000
_cell.length_c   1.000
_cell.angle_alpha   90.00
_cell.angle_beta   90.00
_cell.angle_gamma   90.00
#
_symmetry.space_group_name_H-M   'P 1'
#
loop_
_entity.id
_entity.type
_entity.pdbx_description
1 polymer ?
#
loop_
_entity_poly.entity_id
_entity_poly.type
_entity_poly.pdbx_seq_one_letter_code
_entity_poly.pdbx_strand_id
1 'polypeptide(L)'
;MNLLRARTVAFISLTSLLLVACAALPETPYKLYPGPVQPDSDIAIVRLGDAGAAKFDGRIAARGDWSEVLLLPGEHLIEWQTEFGVSVLVEPSGFATGGNEAKVMLVAGHVYTLRADRTTGPGYRMFFWIRDDTTQQVIAGTPKP
;
A
#
# COMPACT_ATOMS: atom_id res chain seq x y z
N MET A 1 -57.70 46.22 -23.22
CA MET A 1 -56.68 46.93 -22.41
C MET A 1 -55.97 45.93 -21.48
N ASN A 2 -54.87 45.50 -21.89
CA ASN A 2 -53.63 45.17 -21.21
C ASN A 2 -53.68 44.54 -19.82
N LEU A 3 -53.43 43.25 -19.75
CA LEU A 3 -52.76 42.52 -18.63
C LEU A 3 -52.19 41.23 -19.14
N LEU A 4 -51.12 41.34 -19.88
CA LEU A 4 -50.22 40.25 -20.17
C LEU A 4 -48.81 40.69 -19.74
N ARG A 5 -48.48 40.44 -18.49
CA ARG A 5 -47.11 40.62 -18.01
C ARG A 5 -46.67 39.44 -17.16
N ALA A 6 -45.59 38.83 -17.64
CA ALA A 6 -44.54 38.21 -16.83
C ALA A 6 -44.86 36.98 -16.01
N ARG A 7 -44.72 35.82 -16.63
CA ARG A 7 -44.34 34.57 -15.93
C ARG A 7 -43.27 33.83 -16.74
N THR A 8 -42.14 34.44 -16.81
CA THR A 8 -40.97 33.79 -17.43
C THR A 8 -39.73 34.27 -16.70
N VAL A 9 -39.48 33.77 -15.54
CA VAL A 9 -38.16 33.75 -14.90
C VAL A 9 -38.28 32.87 -13.67
N ALA A 10 -37.95 31.63 -13.70
CA ALA A 10 -37.56 30.79 -12.56
C ALA A 10 -37.31 29.34 -12.97
N PHE A 11 -36.56 29.10 -14.04
CA PHE A 11 -36.14 27.74 -14.37
C PHE A 11 -34.64 27.61 -14.72
N ILE A 12 -33.85 28.53 -14.22
CA ILE A 12 -32.38 28.45 -14.39
C ILE A 12 -31.80 28.59 -13.00
N SER A 13 -31.67 27.53 -12.25
CA SER A 13 -30.75 27.46 -11.08
C SER A 13 -30.78 26.13 -10.34
N LEU A 14 -31.10 25.00 -10.97
CA LEU A 14 -31.06 23.72 -10.24
C LEU A 14 -30.24 22.63 -10.94
N THR A 15 -29.37 22.99 -11.86
CA THR A 15 -28.54 22.00 -12.59
C THR A 15 -27.05 22.08 -12.26
N SER A 16 -26.65 22.81 -11.23
CA SER A 16 -25.23 23.04 -10.94
C SER A 16 -24.69 22.37 -9.67
N LEU A 17 -25.37 21.36 -9.12
CA LEU A 17 -24.95 20.78 -7.84
C LEU A 17 -24.82 19.26 -7.87
N LEU A 18 -24.36 18.71 -8.97
CA LEU A 18 -24.02 17.26 -9.06
C LEU A 18 -22.63 17.05 -9.64
N LEU A 19 -21.70 17.92 -9.34
CA LEU A 19 -20.28 17.57 -9.31
C LEU A 19 -20.01 16.93 -7.94
N VAL A 20 -20.56 15.74 -7.73
CA VAL A 20 -20.05 14.82 -6.70
C VAL A 20 -18.63 14.48 -7.14
N ALA A 21 -17.68 15.17 -6.54
CA ALA A 21 -16.29 14.77 -6.59
C ALA A 21 -16.25 13.28 -6.21
N CYS A 22 -15.81 12.44 -7.13
CA CYS A 22 -15.29 11.11 -6.79
C CYS A 22 -14.05 11.35 -5.93
N ALA A 23 -14.24 11.74 -4.68
CA ALA A 23 -13.21 11.64 -3.69
C ALA A 23 -12.93 10.14 -3.59
N ALA A 24 -11.76 9.71 -4.05
CA ALA A 24 -11.27 8.37 -3.80
C ALA A 24 -11.45 8.15 -2.29
N LEU A 25 -12.19 7.11 -1.93
CA LEU A 25 -12.32 6.73 -0.52
C LEU A 25 -10.89 6.51 0.00
N PRO A 26 -10.53 7.07 1.15
CA PRO A 26 -9.21 6.84 1.72
C PRO A 26 -9.03 5.33 1.86
N GLU A 27 -7.91 4.82 1.36
CA GLU A 27 -7.56 3.41 1.53
C GLU A 27 -7.60 3.08 3.02
N THR A 28 -8.46 2.14 3.41
CA THR A 28 -8.55 1.73 4.81
C THR A 28 -7.36 0.84 5.11
N PRO A 29 -6.49 1.17 6.07
CA PRO A 29 -5.35 0.32 6.39
C PRO A 29 -5.82 -1.04 6.92
N TYR A 30 -5.08 -2.09 6.59
CA TYR A 30 -5.38 -3.44 7.04
C TYR A 30 -4.88 -3.70 8.45
N LYS A 31 -5.80 -3.92 9.38
CA LYS A 31 -5.46 -4.13 10.79
C LYS A 31 -5.26 -5.61 11.13
N LEU A 32 -4.10 -5.98 11.66
CA LEU A 32 -3.74 -7.35 12.04
C LEU A 32 -3.80 -7.65 13.55
N TYR A 33 -4.33 -6.75 14.36
CA TYR A 33 -4.52 -6.94 15.81
C TYR A 33 -6.00 -6.84 16.21
N PRO A 34 -6.42 -7.43 17.35
CA PRO A 34 -7.81 -7.39 17.82
C PRO A 34 -8.16 -6.00 18.41
N GLY A 35 -9.46 -5.75 18.55
CA GLY A 35 -9.99 -4.53 19.17
C GLY A 35 -10.11 -3.33 18.22
N PRO A 36 -10.34 -2.11 18.73
CA PRO A 36 -10.46 -0.90 17.92
C PRO A 36 -9.12 -0.49 17.29
N VAL A 37 -9.18 0.39 16.29
CA VAL A 37 -7.97 1.01 15.73
C VAL A 37 -7.32 1.86 16.82
N GLN A 38 -6.03 1.66 17.03
CA GLN A 38 -5.23 2.42 17.99
C GLN A 38 -4.61 3.65 17.33
N PRO A 39 -4.19 4.66 18.10
CA PRO A 39 -3.43 5.80 17.59
C PRO A 39 -2.12 5.34 16.92
N ASP A 40 -1.67 6.07 15.91
CA ASP A 40 -0.44 5.75 15.18
C ASP A 40 0.79 5.72 16.10
N SER A 41 0.77 6.49 17.20
CA SER A 41 1.83 6.45 18.22
C SER A 41 1.99 5.11 18.94
N ASP A 42 0.97 4.27 18.93
CA ASP A 42 0.89 3.04 19.71
C ASP A 42 1.05 1.78 18.86
N ILE A 43 1.11 1.94 17.55
CA ILE A 43 1.22 0.87 16.57
C ILE A 43 2.41 1.07 15.64
N ALA A 44 2.78 0.02 14.93
CA ALA A 44 3.69 0.08 13.80
C ALA A 44 2.87 0.04 12.50
N ILE A 45 3.25 0.86 11.53
CA ILE A 45 2.62 0.91 10.21
C ILE A 45 3.57 0.31 9.20
N VAL A 46 3.17 -0.74 8.49
CA VAL A 46 3.98 -1.34 7.42
C VAL A 46 3.32 -1.08 6.08
N ARG A 47 4.02 -0.34 5.23
CA ARG A 47 3.65 -0.10 3.83
C ARG A 47 4.12 -1.24 2.96
N LEU A 48 3.24 -1.74 2.11
CA LEU A 48 3.59 -2.84 1.20
C LEU A 48 4.63 -2.40 0.13
N GLY A 49 4.65 -1.11 -0.23
CA GLY A 49 5.66 -0.56 -1.14
C GLY A 49 5.76 -1.33 -2.45
N ASP A 50 6.89 -1.99 -2.66
CA ASP A 50 7.15 -2.77 -3.87
C ASP A 50 6.66 -4.24 -3.75
N ALA A 51 6.09 -4.65 -2.61
CA ALA A 51 5.54 -5.98 -2.43
C ALA A 51 4.17 -6.12 -3.10
N GLY A 52 3.97 -7.16 -3.89
CA GLY A 52 2.67 -7.55 -4.43
C GLY A 52 1.80 -8.26 -3.40
N ALA A 53 2.43 -9.03 -2.51
CA ALA A 53 1.79 -9.70 -1.37
C ALA A 53 2.79 -9.83 -0.22
N ALA A 54 2.27 -9.82 1.00
CA ALA A 54 3.05 -10.06 2.19
C ALA A 54 2.26 -10.92 3.20
N LYS A 55 3.01 -11.62 4.07
CA LYS A 55 2.45 -12.26 5.25
C LYS A 55 3.10 -11.67 6.49
N PHE A 56 2.32 -11.54 7.52
CA PHE A 56 2.74 -11.07 8.82
C PHE A 56 2.32 -12.13 9.85
N ASP A 57 3.29 -12.78 10.50
CA ASP A 57 3.05 -13.87 11.45
C ASP A 57 2.16 -14.99 10.85
N GLY A 58 2.40 -15.35 9.59
CA GLY A 58 1.64 -16.34 8.84
C GLY A 58 0.26 -15.88 8.32
N ARG A 59 -0.17 -14.65 8.60
CA ARG A 59 -1.43 -14.09 8.10
C ARG A 59 -1.19 -13.31 6.82
N ILE A 60 -1.89 -13.67 5.76
CA ILE A 60 -1.71 -13.06 4.44
C ILE A 60 -2.33 -11.68 4.41
N ALA A 61 -1.55 -10.74 3.94
CA ALA A 61 -1.97 -9.42 3.55
C ALA A 61 -1.66 -9.24 2.05
N ALA A 62 -2.65 -9.47 1.19
CA ALA A 62 -2.51 -9.25 -0.24
C ALA A 62 -2.73 -7.77 -0.57
N ARG A 63 -1.99 -7.25 -1.53
CA ARG A 63 -2.23 -5.92 -2.08
C ARG A 63 -3.61 -5.90 -2.75
N GLY A 64 -4.49 -5.08 -2.23
CA GLY A 64 -5.85 -4.90 -2.70
C GLY A 64 -6.26 -3.44 -2.55
N ASP A 65 -7.33 -3.20 -1.82
CA ASP A 65 -7.84 -1.86 -1.57
C ASP A 65 -7.06 -1.12 -0.46
N TRP A 66 -5.91 -1.62 -0.04
CA TRP A 66 -5.09 -1.07 1.03
C TRP A 66 -3.60 -1.31 0.76
N SER A 67 -2.81 -0.31 1.09
CA SER A 67 -1.35 -0.29 0.92
C SER A 67 -0.60 -0.35 2.24
N GLU A 68 -1.32 -0.23 3.36
CA GLU A 68 -0.77 -0.18 4.72
C GLU A 68 -1.35 -1.27 5.61
N VAL A 69 -0.49 -1.84 6.43
CA VAL A 69 -0.83 -2.86 7.44
C VAL A 69 -0.49 -2.32 8.82
N LEU A 70 -1.47 -2.36 9.73
CA LEU A 70 -1.31 -1.92 11.11
C LEU A 70 -1.00 -3.12 12.01
N LEU A 71 0.09 -3.05 12.76
CA LEU A 71 0.60 -4.08 13.65
C LEU A 71 0.84 -3.50 15.05
N LEU A 72 0.73 -4.33 16.08
CA LEU A 72 1.25 -3.96 17.40
C LEU A 72 2.79 -3.91 17.34
N PRO A 73 3.43 -3.09 18.20
CA PRO A 73 4.89 -3.13 18.33
C PRO A 73 5.35 -4.49 18.86
N GLY A 74 6.53 -4.93 18.48
CA GLY A 74 7.09 -6.20 18.90
C GLY A 74 7.83 -6.94 17.79
N GLU A 75 8.22 -8.19 18.06
CA GLU A 75 8.84 -9.06 17.06
C GLU A 75 7.78 -9.62 16.11
N HIS A 76 8.01 -9.48 14.81
CA HIS A 76 7.15 -10.00 13.76
C HIS A 76 7.96 -10.75 12.71
N LEU A 77 7.38 -11.85 12.21
CA LEU A 77 7.87 -12.54 11.02
C LEU A 77 7.17 -11.96 9.81
N ILE A 78 7.92 -11.31 8.93
CA ILE A 78 7.41 -10.73 7.69
C ILE A 78 7.96 -11.52 6.50
N GLU A 79 7.05 -12.08 5.70
CA GLU A 79 7.35 -12.72 4.42
C GLU A 79 6.75 -11.86 3.31
N TRP A 80 7.50 -11.50 2.28
CA TRP A 80 6.95 -10.73 1.17
C TRP A 80 7.46 -11.19 -0.18
N GLN A 81 6.63 -10.98 -1.18
CA GLN A 81 6.90 -11.34 -2.57
C GLN A 81 6.68 -10.10 -3.45
N THR A 82 7.41 -10.02 -4.52
CA THR A 82 7.20 -9.00 -5.53
C THR A 82 6.91 -9.66 -6.87
N GLU A 83 5.94 -9.09 -7.59
CA GLU A 83 5.67 -9.44 -8.97
C GLU A 83 6.34 -8.40 -9.85
N PHE A 84 7.56 -8.66 -10.25
CA PHE A 84 8.11 -7.93 -11.39
C PHE A 84 7.50 -8.53 -12.65
N GLY A 85 6.60 -7.77 -13.31
CA GLY A 85 6.07 -8.14 -14.61
C GLY A 85 7.22 -8.41 -15.59
N VAL A 86 7.49 -9.68 -15.82
CA VAL A 86 8.35 -10.09 -16.92
C VAL A 86 7.53 -9.86 -18.19
N SER A 87 7.98 -8.93 -19.03
CA SER A 87 7.41 -8.74 -20.36
C SER A 87 7.44 -10.07 -21.11
N VAL A 88 6.29 -10.55 -21.52
CA VAL A 88 5.96 -11.91 -21.96
C VAL A 88 6.54 -12.25 -23.35
N LEU A 89 7.80 -12.00 -23.58
CA LEU A 89 8.48 -12.47 -24.81
C LEU A 89 9.57 -13.51 -24.55
N VAL A 90 9.71 -13.99 -23.33
CA VAL A 90 10.65 -15.06 -22.99
C VAL A 90 9.89 -16.10 -22.20
N GLU A 91 9.90 -17.31 -22.71
CA GLU A 91 9.36 -18.57 -22.16
C GLU A 91 8.73 -18.58 -20.76
N PRO A 92 7.56 -19.21 -20.55
CA PRO A 92 6.78 -19.17 -19.29
C PRO A 92 7.45 -19.90 -18.09
N SER A 93 8.71 -20.23 -18.17
CA SER A 93 9.47 -20.90 -17.10
C SER A 93 10.21 -19.96 -16.16
N GLY A 94 10.05 -18.66 -16.28
CA GLY A 94 10.83 -17.66 -15.55
C GLY A 94 10.04 -16.74 -14.63
N PHE A 95 9.03 -17.23 -13.90
CA PHE A 95 8.57 -16.52 -12.72
C PHE A 95 9.65 -16.64 -11.63
N ALA A 96 10.56 -15.69 -11.59
CA ALA A 96 11.36 -15.49 -10.42
C ALA A 96 10.46 -14.93 -9.31
N THR A 97 9.71 -15.78 -8.67
CA THR A 97 9.10 -15.51 -7.38
C THR A 97 10.22 -15.47 -6.36
N GLY A 98 10.95 -14.36 -6.30
CA GLY A 98 11.85 -14.09 -5.20
C GLY A 98 11.01 -13.73 -3.99
N GLY A 99 10.87 -14.63 -3.04
CA GLY A 99 10.34 -14.32 -1.72
C GLY A 99 11.50 -13.99 -0.78
N ASN A 100 11.26 -13.14 0.18
CA ASN A 100 12.15 -12.92 1.31
C ASN A 100 11.38 -13.05 2.62
N GLU A 101 12.09 -13.46 3.66
CA GLU A 101 11.57 -13.63 5.01
C GLU A 101 12.50 -12.92 5.99
N ALA A 102 11.95 -12.19 6.92
CA ALA A 102 12.73 -11.55 7.97
C ALA A 102 11.97 -11.49 9.29
N LYS A 103 12.66 -11.78 10.39
CA LYS A 103 12.22 -11.44 11.74
C LYS A 103 12.71 -10.05 12.09
N VAL A 104 11.78 -9.18 12.45
CA VAL A 104 12.06 -7.78 12.72
C VAL A 104 11.37 -7.32 14.00
N MET A 105 12.01 -6.42 14.72
CA MET A 105 11.41 -5.71 15.85
C MET A 105 10.78 -4.44 15.33
N LEU A 106 9.45 -4.35 15.39
CA LEU A 106 8.71 -3.16 15.03
C LEU A 106 8.46 -2.29 16.27
N VAL A 107 8.65 -1.00 16.11
CA VAL A 107 8.54 0.00 17.19
C VAL A 107 7.25 0.80 17.01
N ALA A 108 6.57 1.12 18.09
CA ALA A 108 5.39 1.97 18.10
C ALA A 108 5.70 3.36 17.54
N GLY A 109 4.78 3.91 16.74
CA GLY A 109 4.94 5.22 16.10
C GLY A 109 5.84 5.23 14.86
N HIS A 110 6.42 4.07 14.48
CA HIS A 110 7.28 3.99 13.31
C HIS A 110 6.52 3.50 12.07
N VAL A 111 6.99 3.98 10.93
CA VAL A 111 6.50 3.57 9.60
C VAL A 111 7.59 2.81 8.89
N TYR A 112 7.25 1.65 8.36
CA TYR A 112 8.15 0.77 7.64
C TYR A 112 7.67 0.57 6.21
N THR A 113 8.59 0.40 5.27
CA THR A 113 8.24 0.08 3.87
C THR A 113 8.98 -1.18 3.42
N LEU A 114 8.21 -2.13 2.86
CA LEU A 114 8.76 -3.29 2.19
C LEU A 114 9.27 -2.87 0.81
N ARG A 115 10.54 -3.14 0.54
CA ARG A 115 11.21 -2.71 -0.69
C ARG A 115 11.75 -3.92 -1.44
N ALA A 116 11.72 -3.79 -2.77
CA ALA A 116 12.34 -4.74 -3.67
C ALA A 116 12.92 -4.00 -4.89
N ASP A 117 14.04 -4.49 -5.40
CA ASP A 117 14.63 -4.00 -6.64
C ASP A 117 15.34 -5.15 -7.36
N ARG A 118 15.71 -4.96 -8.60
CA ARG A 118 16.44 -5.93 -9.40
C ARG A 118 17.57 -5.28 -10.19
N THR A 119 18.61 -6.04 -10.48
CA THR A 119 19.57 -5.63 -11.51
C THR A 119 18.94 -5.80 -12.89
N THR A 120 19.37 -5.01 -13.85
CA THR A 120 19.02 -5.14 -15.27
C THR A 120 20.07 -5.99 -15.98
N GLY A 121 19.65 -6.81 -16.95
CA GLY A 121 20.53 -7.61 -17.80
C GLY A 121 20.46 -9.12 -17.53
N PRO A 122 21.27 -9.91 -18.25
CA PRO A 122 21.31 -11.37 -18.07
C PRO A 122 21.75 -11.75 -16.65
N GLY A 123 21.02 -12.68 -16.02
CA GLY A 123 21.33 -13.10 -14.66
C GLY A 123 20.93 -12.07 -13.59
N TYR A 124 19.79 -11.44 -13.76
CA TYR A 124 19.26 -10.48 -12.78
C TYR A 124 19.28 -11.04 -11.36
N ARG A 125 19.59 -10.16 -10.40
CA ARG A 125 19.50 -10.45 -8.97
C ARG A 125 18.37 -9.63 -8.39
N MET A 126 17.64 -10.24 -7.46
CA MET A 126 16.62 -9.59 -6.66
C MET A 126 17.23 -9.14 -5.33
N PHE A 127 16.85 -7.94 -4.91
CA PHE A 127 17.21 -7.36 -3.62
C PHE A 127 15.93 -7.08 -2.87
N PHE A 128 15.90 -7.48 -1.61
CA PHE A 128 14.76 -7.29 -0.73
C PHE A 128 15.23 -6.66 0.57
N TRP A 129 14.54 -5.65 1.04
CA TRP A 129 14.84 -5.05 2.35
C TRP A 129 13.61 -4.40 2.95
N ILE A 130 13.67 -4.18 4.26
CA ILE A 130 12.68 -3.40 5.01
C ILE A 130 13.39 -2.13 5.47
N ARG A 131 12.81 -1.00 5.14
CA ARG A 131 13.29 0.31 5.60
C ARG A 131 12.33 0.86 6.65
N ASP A 132 12.88 1.31 7.74
CA ASP A 132 12.20 2.18 8.69
C ASP A 132 12.22 3.61 8.13
N ASP A 133 11.06 4.10 7.70
CA ASP A 133 10.93 5.42 7.09
C ASP A 133 11.02 6.54 8.14
N THR A 134 10.81 6.24 9.42
CA THR A 134 10.95 7.20 10.51
C THR A 134 12.42 7.51 10.80
N THR A 135 13.27 6.48 10.81
CA THR A 135 14.71 6.62 11.08
C THR A 135 15.59 6.60 9.83
N GLN A 136 15.00 6.28 8.66
CA GLN A 136 15.69 6.08 7.38
C GLN A 136 16.68 4.90 7.38
N GLN A 137 16.56 3.98 8.31
CA GLN A 137 17.44 2.82 8.45
C GLN A 137 16.88 1.59 7.74
N VAL A 138 17.77 0.79 7.18
CA VAL A 138 17.43 -0.58 6.75
C VAL A 138 17.50 -1.49 7.97
N ILE A 139 16.37 -2.09 8.32
CA ILE A 139 16.25 -2.94 9.50
C ILE A 139 16.35 -4.44 9.18
N ALA A 140 16.16 -4.81 7.92
CA ALA A 140 16.31 -6.18 7.45
C ALA A 140 16.58 -6.23 5.95
N GLY A 141 17.24 -7.28 5.49
CA GLY A 141 17.53 -7.50 4.08
C GLY A 141 18.73 -6.70 3.55
N THR A 142 18.86 -6.67 2.24
CA THR A 142 19.98 -6.01 1.56
C THR A 142 19.44 -5.14 0.43
N PRO A 143 19.59 -3.81 0.51
CA PRO A 143 19.26 -2.94 -0.60
C PRO A 143 20.20 -3.16 -1.78
N LYS A 144 19.75 -2.78 -2.96
CA LYS A 144 20.62 -2.77 -4.15
C LYS A 144 21.74 -1.75 -3.95
N PRO A 145 23.01 -2.11 -4.24
CA PRO A 145 24.15 -1.21 -4.17
C PRO A 145 24.07 -0.06 -5.18
#